data_71335d96964d71a21cee5509bbfbc549
#
_entry.id   71335d96964d71a21cee5509bbfbc549
#
_cell.length_a   1.000
_cell.length_b   1.000
_cell.length_c   1.000
_cell.angle_alpha   90.00
_cell.angle_beta   90.00
_cell.angle_gamma   90.00
#
_symmetry.space_group_name_H-M   'P 1'
#
loop_
_entity.id
_entity.type
_entity.pdbx_description
1 polymer ?
#
loop_
_entity_poly.entity_id
_entity_poly.type
_entity_poly.pdbx_seq_one_letter_code
_entity_poly.pdbx_strand_id
1 'polypeptide(L)'
;MNKNWISVWGNAMSIAENRPEGYGKNITLRYPVFSPFEGEKIRLTFDNYCGTEPVTISKVTICQNHKFYPVTCNGETSFTLSAGSAGVTDPLDLSICANETLEISFYLADYTQLRSAVFASGPYSEGLYATGDQTENPDISIDISRKISMFYFLSNISVYTDTTNRHAIVCYGDSITAQAWPDYLKKRCQQIGDCGTSVIRRATSGSRILREYSCITYESYGLKGTRRFVHEVPTDGADTVIIQQGINDIIHPVGTDINPFRPMSDLPTSQELIDGLKWYIDQARALGYSVYVGTLLPIKGWRTYAPFREDLREQYNDWIRTTDLIDGCIDFDLAVRSASDHTAFAEGFDSGDHLHPSLKGYEAMADAIPDCLLF
;
A
#
# COMPACT_ATOMS: atom_id res chain seq x y z
N MET A 1 -8.78 10.92 -28.84
CA MET A 1 -8.28 10.83 -27.45
C MET A 1 -9.07 9.77 -26.73
N ASN A 2 -8.41 8.72 -26.26
CA ASN A 2 -9.05 7.68 -25.47
C ASN A 2 -9.00 8.14 -24.00
N LYS A 3 -10.11 8.70 -23.49
CA LYS A 3 -10.21 9.09 -22.09
C LYS A 3 -10.79 7.98 -21.27
N ASN A 4 -10.19 7.71 -20.11
CA ASN A 4 -10.68 6.74 -19.13
C ASN A 4 -10.24 7.14 -17.71
N TRP A 5 -10.70 6.39 -16.74
CA TRP A 5 -10.26 6.51 -15.36
C TRP A 5 -8.91 5.84 -15.15
N ILE A 6 -7.98 6.55 -14.52
CA ILE A 6 -6.70 6.01 -14.06
C ILE A 6 -6.51 6.38 -12.60
N SER A 7 -6.13 5.42 -11.79
CA SER A 7 -5.79 5.65 -10.39
C SER A 7 -4.49 6.45 -10.28
N VAL A 8 -4.51 7.52 -9.48
CA VAL A 8 -3.34 8.37 -9.22
C VAL A 8 -2.79 8.20 -7.82
N TRP A 9 -3.59 7.64 -6.92
CA TRP A 9 -3.22 7.34 -5.55
C TRP A 9 -4.00 6.14 -5.03
N GLY A 10 -3.40 5.36 -4.15
CA GLY A 10 -4.09 4.30 -3.45
C GLY A 10 -3.23 3.67 -2.35
N ASN A 11 -3.94 3.12 -1.35
CA ASN A 11 -3.38 2.28 -0.30
C ASN A 11 -4.23 1.01 -0.13
N ALA A 12 -3.62 -0.04 0.43
CA ALA A 12 -4.35 -1.21 0.90
C ALA A 12 -5.36 -0.82 1.98
N MET A 13 -6.41 -1.62 2.17
CA MET A 13 -7.24 -1.57 3.36
C MET A 13 -7.07 -2.87 4.13
N SER A 14 -6.55 -2.74 5.33
CA SER A 14 -6.26 -3.85 6.23
C SER A 14 -6.94 -3.65 7.58
N ILE A 15 -6.67 -4.54 8.51
CA ILE A 15 -7.14 -4.44 9.87
C ILE A 15 -6.21 -3.50 10.63
N ALA A 16 -6.71 -2.34 11.07
CA ALA A 16 -5.96 -1.47 11.95
C ALA A 16 -5.60 -2.19 13.26
N GLU A 17 -4.50 -1.80 13.86
CA GLU A 17 -4.09 -2.36 15.15
C GLU A 17 -5.22 -2.23 16.17
N ASN A 18 -5.61 -3.35 16.77
CA ASN A 18 -6.72 -3.39 17.71
C ASN A 18 -6.26 -2.80 19.05
N ARG A 19 -6.59 -1.53 19.27
CA ARG A 19 -6.33 -0.79 20.52
C ARG A 19 -7.65 -0.38 21.16
N PRO A 20 -7.64 -0.03 22.47
CA PRO A 20 -8.84 0.48 23.14
C PRO A 20 -9.49 1.67 22.43
N GLU A 21 -8.67 2.50 21.74
CA GLU A 21 -9.13 3.66 20.96
C GLU A 21 -9.46 3.30 19.50
N GLY A 22 -9.91 2.09 19.22
CA GLY A 22 -10.34 1.64 17.88
C GLY A 22 -11.58 2.35 17.33
N TYR A 23 -12.11 3.36 18.02
CA TYR A 23 -13.25 4.18 17.63
C TYR A 23 -12.87 5.67 17.63
N GLY A 24 -13.35 6.39 16.61
CA GLY A 24 -13.29 7.85 16.52
C GLY A 24 -14.66 8.47 16.54
N LYS A 25 -14.77 9.72 17.04
CA LYS A 25 -15.96 10.54 17.01
C LYS A 25 -15.58 12.00 16.85
N ASN A 26 -16.34 12.73 16.03
CA ASN A 26 -16.12 14.16 15.79
C ASN A 26 -14.67 14.43 15.33
N ILE A 27 -14.25 13.72 14.30
CA ILE A 27 -12.88 13.81 13.76
C ILE A 27 -12.87 14.05 12.26
N THR A 28 -11.91 14.83 11.81
CA THR A 28 -11.56 14.98 10.40
C THR A 28 -10.24 14.27 10.11
N LEU A 29 -10.23 13.52 9.03
CA LEU A 29 -9.02 12.93 8.46
C LEU A 29 -8.70 13.67 7.16
N ARG A 30 -7.43 14.09 6.98
CA ARG A 30 -6.97 14.79 5.79
C ARG A 30 -5.72 14.12 5.24
N TYR A 31 -5.74 13.82 3.95
CA TYR A 31 -4.62 13.20 3.25
C TYR A 31 -4.22 14.04 2.04
N PRO A 32 -2.96 14.53 1.98
CA PRO A 32 -2.42 15.11 0.78
C PRO A 32 -2.22 14.02 -0.27
N VAL A 33 -2.67 14.28 -1.49
CA VAL A 33 -2.62 13.36 -2.61
C VAL A 33 -2.00 14.05 -3.80
N PHE A 34 -1.01 13.43 -4.36
CA PHE A 34 -0.31 13.92 -5.54
C PHE A 34 -0.84 13.23 -6.80
N SER A 35 -1.21 14.00 -7.82
CA SER A 35 -1.55 13.50 -9.14
C SER A 35 -0.37 13.64 -10.09
N PRO A 36 0.17 12.55 -10.66
CA PRO A 36 1.33 12.63 -11.57
C PRO A 36 0.96 13.24 -12.93
N PHE A 37 -0.30 13.21 -13.33
CA PHE A 37 -0.77 13.73 -14.61
C PHE A 37 -2.08 14.52 -14.46
N GLU A 38 -2.42 15.28 -15.51
CA GLU A 38 -3.64 16.07 -15.55
C GLU A 38 -4.89 15.21 -15.60
N GLY A 39 -6.02 15.79 -15.18
CA GLY A 39 -7.34 15.18 -15.23
C GLY A 39 -8.45 16.20 -15.34
N GLU A 40 -9.62 15.77 -15.81
CA GLU A 40 -10.82 16.60 -15.96
C GLU A 40 -11.85 16.34 -14.87
N LYS A 41 -11.81 15.14 -14.29
CA LYS A 41 -12.69 14.70 -13.21
C LYS A 41 -11.92 13.84 -12.22
N ILE A 42 -12.41 13.79 -11.00
CA ILE A 42 -11.86 12.97 -9.92
C ILE A 42 -12.98 12.18 -9.25
N ARG A 43 -12.69 10.97 -8.81
CA ARG A 43 -13.54 10.17 -7.93
C ARG A 43 -12.71 9.46 -6.87
N LEU A 44 -13.29 9.24 -5.70
CA LEU A 44 -12.68 8.62 -4.55
C LEU A 44 -13.32 7.25 -4.28
N THR A 45 -12.54 6.31 -3.80
CA THR A 45 -13.07 5.04 -3.28
C THR A 45 -12.82 4.99 -1.78
N PHE A 46 -13.91 4.89 -1.04
CA PHE A 46 -13.88 4.61 0.39
C PHE A 46 -14.15 3.13 0.63
N ASP A 47 -13.42 2.52 1.55
CA ASP A 47 -13.39 1.08 1.71
C ASP A 47 -13.43 0.68 3.20
N ASN A 48 -14.47 -0.02 3.57
CA ASN A 48 -14.68 -0.61 4.89
C ASN A 48 -14.54 -2.15 4.86
N TYR A 49 -13.72 -2.68 3.96
CA TYR A 49 -13.56 -4.12 3.73
C TYR A 49 -13.19 -4.90 4.99
N CYS A 50 -12.32 -4.34 5.83
CA CYS A 50 -11.91 -4.96 7.09
C CYS A 50 -12.77 -4.54 8.30
N GLY A 51 -13.74 -3.67 8.10
CA GLY A 51 -14.67 -3.24 9.15
C GLY A 51 -15.68 -4.33 9.52
N THR A 52 -16.06 -4.36 10.79
CA THR A 52 -17.13 -5.26 11.32
C THR A 52 -18.42 -4.50 11.64
N GLU A 53 -18.39 -3.17 11.55
CA GLU A 53 -19.51 -2.27 11.76
C GLU A 53 -19.67 -1.35 10.55
N PRO A 54 -20.87 -0.82 10.29
CA PRO A 54 -21.06 0.22 9.28
C PRO A 54 -20.28 1.49 9.62
N VAL A 55 -19.79 2.18 8.60
CA VAL A 55 -19.06 3.45 8.73
C VAL A 55 -19.81 4.53 7.97
N THR A 56 -20.21 5.61 8.67
CA THR A 56 -20.83 6.79 8.05
C THR A 56 -19.78 7.88 7.87
N ILE A 57 -19.54 8.25 6.62
CA ILE A 57 -18.74 9.41 6.25
C ILE A 57 -19.69 10.58 6.09
N SER A 58 -19.61 11.56 7.01
CA SER A 58 -20.61 12.63 7.14
C SER A 58 -20.40 13.76 6.15
N LYS A 59 -19.15 13.97 5.72
CA LYS A 59 -18.78 14.99 4.74
C LYS A 59 -17.43 14.64 4.11
N VAL A 60 -17.28 14.94 2.81
CA VAL A 60 -16.02 14.82 2.08
C VAL A 60 -15.78 16.09 1.29
N THR A 61 -14.55 16.57 1.30
CA THR A 61 -14.12 17.71 0.46
C THR A 61 -12.77 17.44 -0.19
N ILE A 62 -12.57 18.02 -1.35
CA ILE A 62 -11.27 18.14 -2.01
C ILE A 62 -10.87 19.60 -1.97
N CYS A 63 -9.68 19.88 -1.40
CA CYS A 63 -9.09 21.21 -1.44
C CYS A 63 -8.05 21.29 -2.57
N GLN A 64 -8.22 22.24 -3.45
CA GLN A 64 -7.31 22.60 -4.53
C GLN A 64 -7.07 24.11 -4.47
N ASN A 65 -5.83 24.53 -4.29
CA ASN A 65 -5.46 25.95 -4.24
C ASN A 65 -6.34 26.77 -3.27
N HIS A 66 -6.54 26.26 -2.04
CA HIS A 66 -7.38 26.83 -0.98
C HIS A 66 -8.89 26.95 -1.34
N LYS A 67 -9.33 26.34 -2.42
CA LYS A 67 -10.73 26.23 -2.77
C LYS A 67 -11.24 24.83 -2.45
N PHE A 68 -12.38 24.75 -1.77
CA PHE A 68 -13.00 23.52 -1.34
C PHE A 68 -14.12 23.11 -2.29
N TYR A 69 -14.12 21.85 -2.67
CA TYR A 69 -15.10 21.22 -3.53
C TYR A 69 -15.78 20.09 -2.77
N PRO A 70 -17.09 20.13 -2.54
CA PRO A 70 -17.80 19.05 -1.89
C PRO A 70 -17.85 17.81 -2.80
N VAL A 71 -17.74 16.64 -2.20
CA VAL A 71 -17.83 15.36 -2.88
C VAL A 71 -19.09 14.64 -2.39
N THR A 72 -19.85 14.06 -3.32
CA THR A 72 -21.07 13.29 -3.02
C THR A 72 -20.90 11.81 -3.36
N CYS A 73 -21.78 11.00 -2.81
CA CYS A 73 -21.93 9.60 -3.17
C CYS A 73 -23.43 9.32 -3.39
N ASN A 74 -23.81 8.93 -4.60
CA ASN A 74 -25.21 8.81 -5.04
C ASN A 74 -26.03 10.11 -4.83
N GLY A 75 -25.39 11.26 -5.04
CA GLY A 75 -26.00 12.59 -4.85
C GLY A 75 -26.05 13.10 -3.40
N GLU A 76 -25.65 12.29 -2.43
CA GLU A 76 -25.70 12.63 -1.01
C GLU A 76 -24.32 13.04 -0.48
N THR A 77 -24.28 14.04 0.39
CA THR A 77 -23.03 14.50 1.03
C THR A 77 -22.57 13.60 2.17
N SER A 78 -23.52 12.88 2.78
CA SER A 78 -23.26 11.88 3.82
C SER A 78 -23.67 10.51 3.31
N PHE A 79 -22.80 9.51 3.48
CA PHE A 79 -23.08 8.15 3.04
C PHE A 79 -22.50 7.11 3.99
N THR A 80 -23.11 5.93 3.99
CA THR A 80 -22.72 4.83 4.88
C THR A 80 -22.19 3.64 4.07
N LEU A 81 -21.02 3.15 4.46
CA LEU A 81 -20.44 1.91 3.98
C LEU A 81 -20.81 0.78 4.95
N SER A 82 -21.41 -0.28 4.46
CA SER A 82 -21.65 -1.49 5.24
C SER A 82 -20.31 -2.13 5.65
N ALA A 83 -20.33 -2.94 6.71
CA ALA A 83 -19.20 -3.79 7.05
C ALA A 83 -18.81 -4.67 5.86
N GLY A 84 -17.51 -4.77 5.57
CA GLY A 84 -16.98 -5.56 4.46
C GLY A 84 -17.23 -4.99 3.06
N SER A 85 -17.69 -3.73 2.93
CA SER A 85 -17.99 -3.12 1.63
C SER A 85 -17.12 -1.91 1.30
N ALA A 86 -17.04 -1.59 0.01
CA ALA A 86 -16.45 -0.36 -0.51
C ALA A 86 -17.51 0.44 -1.29
N GLY A 87 -17.29 1.75 -1.43
CA GLY A 87 -18.13 2.67 -2.20
C GLY A 87 -17.30 3.67 -2.98
N VAL A 88 -17.74 3.96 -4.20
CA VAL A 88 -17.11 4.96 -5.07
C VAL A 88 -17.99 6.21 -5.07
N THR A 89 -17.37 7.37 -4.89
CA THR A 89 -18.06 8.67 -4.93
C THR A 89 -18.53 9.03 -6.34
N ASP A 90 -19.46 9.96 -6.42
CA ASP A 90 -19.83 10.54 -7.70
C ASP A 90 -18.61 11.24 -8.31
N PRO A 91 -18.47 11.21 -9.66
CA PRO A 91 -17.44 11.97 -10.33
C PRO A 91 -17.59 13.47 -10.09
N LEU A 92 -16.56 14.11 -9.59
CA LEU A 92 -16.49 15.57 -9.45
C LEU A 92 -15.78 16.15 -10.66
N ASP A 93 -16.42 17.09 -11.36
CA ASP A 93 -15.79 17.90 -12.42
C ASP A 93 -14.76 18.83 -11.77
N LEU A 94 -13.48 18.53 -11.96
CA LEU A 94 -12.35 19.26 -11.38
C LEU A 94 -11.16 19.16 -12.33
N SER A 95 -10.71 20.29 -12.84
CA SER A 95 -9.49 20.36 -13.65
C SER A 95 -8.28 20.24 -12.74
N ILE A 96 -7.50 19.18 -12.95
CA ILE A 96 -6.30 18.84 -12.18
C ILE A 96 -5.10 19.01 -13.11
N CYS A 97 -4.05 19.68 -12.64
CA CYS A 97 -2.79 19.79 -13.37
C CYS A 97 -1.87 18.64 -13.07
N ALA A 98 -0.98 18.31 -14.00
CA ALA A 98 0.09 17.36 -13.73
C ALA A 98 0.99 17.86 -12.59
N ASN A 99 1.39 16.93 -11.71
CA ASN A 99 2.21 17.21 -10.52
C ASN A 99 1.50 18.10 -9.47
N GLU A 100 0.19 18.14 -9.49
CA GLU A 100 -0.59 18.89 -8.50
C GLU A 100 -0.84 18.05 -7.24
N THR A 101 -0.80 18.72 -6.08
CA THR A 101 -1.22 18.13 -4.80
C THR A 101 -2.61 18.62 -4.44
N LEU A 102 -3.50 17.68 -4.16
CA LEU A 102 -4.84 17.90 -3.63
C LEU A 102 -4.89 17.48 -2.17
N GLU A 103 -5.71 18.12 -1.35
CA GLU A 103 -5.99 17.65 0.01
C GLU A 103 -7.38 17.03 0.08
N ILE A 104 -7.44 15.74 0.39
CA ILE A 104 -8.69 15.02 0.56
C ILE A 104 -9.03 15.01 2.05
N SER A 105 -10.13 15.66 2.42
CA SER A 105 -10.61 15.71 3.80
C SER A 105 -11.96 15.03 3.93
N PHE A 106 -12.14 14.23 4.99
CA PHE A 106 -13.45 13.67 5.31
C PHE A 106 -13.69 13.65 6.81
N TYR A 107 -14.96 13.83 7.18
CA TYR A 107 -15.41 14.02 8.54
C TYR A 107 -16.25 12.84 9.00
N LEU A 108 -15.97 12.35 10.20
CA LEU A 108 -16.69 11.30 10.93
C LEU A 108 -17.34 11.94 12.15
N ALA A 109 -18.65 12.22 12.06
CA ALA A 109 -19.37 12.95 13.10
C ALA A 109 -19.65 12.09 14.33
N ASP A 110 -20.06 10.84 14.12
CA ASP A 110 -20.46 9.93 15.15
C ASP A 110 -19.42 8.86 15.46
N TYR A 111 -19.68 8.02 16.47
CA TYR A 111 -18.82 6.89 16.81
C TYR A 111 -18.63 5.99 15.59
N THR A 112 -17.40 5.89 15.16
CA THR A 112 -16.99 5.15 13.97
C THR A 112 -15.89 4.18 14.35
N GLN A 113 -16.06 2.91 14.00
CA GLN A 113 -15.02 1.90 14.14
C GLN A 113 -13.86 2.20 13.17
N LEU A 114 -12.68 2.52 13.69
CA LEU A 114 -11.47 2.85 12.90
C LEU A 114 -10.67 1.57 12.55
N ARG A 115 -11.34 0.55 12.02
CA ARG A 115 -10.74 -0.76 11.80
C ARG A 115 -10.18 -0.93 10.38
N SER A 116 -10.87 -0.41 9.36
CA SER A 116 -10.41 -0.51 7.98
C SER A 116 -9.37 0.56 7.69
N ALA A 117 -8.09 0.20 7.79
CA ALA A 117 -6.98 1.13 7.69
C ALA A 117 -5.67 0.43 7.36
N VAL A 118 -4.65 1.21 6.97
CA VAL A 118 -3.29 0.72 6.77
C VAL A 118 -2.27 1.72 7.27
N PHE A 119 -1.18 1.22 7.85
CA PHE A 119 0.03 1.99 8.07
C PHE A 119 0.83 2.11 6.77
N ALA A 120 1.21 3.33 6.42
CA ALA A 120 2.13 3.60 5.32
C ALA A 120 3.09 4.72 5.70
N SER A 121 4.34 4.62 5.30
CA SER A 121 5.35 5.65 5.55
C SER A 121 6.18 5.93 4.31
N GLY A 122 6.68 7.16 4.23
CA GLY A 122 7.48 7.65 3.11
C GLY A 122 7.27 9.14 2.89
N PRO A 123 8.01 9.75 1.95
CA PRO A 123 7.94 11.18 1.68
C PRO A 123 6.54 11.73 1.32
N TYR A 124 5.66 10.88 0.79
CA TYR A 124 4.28 11.24 0.39
C TYR A 124 3.22 10.52 1.22
N SER A 125 3.59 9.97 2.38
CA SER A 125 2.73 9.11 3.20
C SER A 125 2.54 9.72 4.59
N GLU A 126 2.08 10.96 4.64
CA GLU A 126 1.70 11.66 5.87
C GLU A 126 0.27 12.19 5.73
N GLY A 127 -0.55 11.96 6.75
CA GLY A 127 -1.89 12.50 6.86
C GLY A 127 -2.05 13.34 8.12
N LEU A 128 -3.24 13.90 8.29
CA LEU A 128 -3.62 14.68 9.46
C LEU A 128 -4.90 14.10 10.08
N TYR A 129 -4.88 13.97 11.41
CA TYR A 129 -6.03 13.67 12.25
C TYR A 129 -6.37 14.92 13.06
N ALA A 130 -7.59 15.42 12.94
CA ALA A 130 -8.02 16.63 13.64
C ALA A 130 -9.38 16.44 14.35
N THR A 131 -9.59 17.20 15.43
CA THR A 131 -10.87 17.22 16.15
C THR A 131 -11.84 18.19 15.46
N GLY A 132 -13.11 17.79 15.37
CA GLY A 132 -14.19 18.57 14.76
C GLY A 132 -14.25 18.47 13.24
N ASP A 133 -15.26 19.09 12.64
CA ASP A 133 -15.33 19.23 11.18
C ASP A 133 -14.34 20.32 10.71
N GLN A 134 -13.25 19.86 10.15
CA GLN A 134 -12.19 20.70 9.58
C GLN A 134 -12.11 20.54 8.06
N THR A 135 -13.14 19.98 7.43
CA THR A 135 -13.10 19.65 6.00
C THR A 135 -12.91 20.87 5.10
N GLU A 136 -13.39 22.05 5.52
CA GLU A 136 -13.25 23.32 4.79
C GLU A 136 -12.32 24.32 5.49
N ASN A 137 -11.48 23.87 6.41
CA ASN A 137 -10.49 24.71 7.07
C ASN A 137 -9.12 24.55 6.36
N PRO A 138 -8.58 25.59 5.70
CA PRO A 138 -7.29 25.50 5.03
C PRO A 138 -6.12 25.36 6.01
N ASP A 139 -6.25 25.94 7.22
CA ASP A 139 -5.18 26.03 8.21
C ASP A 139 -5.60 25.38 9.53
N ILE A 140 -5.57 24.04 9.57
CA ILE A 140 -5.94 23.31 10.78
C ILE A 140 -4.87 23.52 11.87
N SER A 141 -5.29 24.10 13.01
CA SER A 141 -4.40 24.34 14.14
C SER A 141 -3.78 23.06 14.69
N ILE A 142 -2.50 23.14 15.08
CA ILE A 142 -1.78 22.06 15.75
C ILE A 142 -2.39 21.70 17.11
N ASP A 143 -3.10 22.62 17.75
CA ASP A 143 -3.73 22.38 19.06
C ASP A 143 -4.88 21.35 18.98
N ILE A 144 -5.48 21.18 17.80
CA ILE A 144 -6.60 20.27 17.57
C ILE A 144 -6.26 19.16 16.58
N SER A 145 -5.00 19.06 16.13
CA SER A 145 -4.60 18.10 15.12
C SER A 145 -3.27 17.45 15.42
N ARG A 146 -3.02 16.32 14.76
CA ARG A 146 -1.75 15.60 14.78
C ARG A 146 -1.47 14.96 13.43
N LYS A 147 -0.19 14.86 13.08
CA LYS A 147 0.26 14.07 11.94
C LYS A 147 0.07 12.59 12.19
N ILE A 148 -0.31 11.85 11.16
CA ILE A 148 -0.53 10.41 11.22
C ILE A 148 0.06 9.73 9.98
N SER A 149 0.48 8.47 10.16
CA SER A 149 0.88 7.55 9.08
C SER A 149 -0.14 6.42 8.90
N MET A 150 -1.33 6.56 9.51
CA MET A 150 -2.46 5.65 9.31
C MET A 150 -3.42 6.25 8.29
N PHE A 151 -3.77 5.45 7.31
CA PHE A 151 -4.73 5.82 6.27
C PHE A 151 -6.00 5.01 6.47
N TYR A 152 -7.07 5.68 6.89
CA TYR A 152 -8.36 5.09 7.19
C TYR A 152 -9.30 5.23 6.00
N PHE A 153 -9.99 4.20 5.63
CA PHE A 153 -11.10 4.12 4.69
C PHE A 153 -10.82 4.57 3.24
N LEU A 154 -10.03 5.61 3.00
CA LEU A 154 -9.72 6.07 1.65
C LEU A 154 -8.73 5.09 0.99
N SER A 155 -9.21 4.29 0.04
CA SER A 155 -8.41 3.23 -0.60
C SER A 155 -7.89 3.59 -1.98
N ASN A 156 -8.61 4.42 -2.74
CA ASN A 156 -8.22 4.75 -4.10
C ASN A 156 -8.71 6.12 -4.53
N ILE A 157 -7.94 6.77 -5.40
CA ILE A 157 -8.32 8.01 -6.08
C ILE A 157 -8.02 7.84 -7.55
N SER A 158 -9.04 8.06 -8.39
CA SER A 158 -8.91 7.99 -9.83
C SER A 158 -9.23 9.33 -10.47
N VAL A 159 -8.51 9.67 -11.52
CA VAL A 159 -8.79 10.83 -12.38
C VAL A 159 -9.23 10.37 -13.76
N TYR A 160 -10.12 11.15 -14.38
CA TYR A 160 -10.54 10.93 -15.76
C TYR A 160 -9.62 11.73 -16.69
N THR A 161 -8.84 11.04 -17.48
CA THR A 161 -7.75 11.61 -18.28
C THR A 161 -7.59 10.94 -19.63
N ASP A 162 -6.78 11.53 -20.52
CA ASP A 162 -6.31 10.86 -21.73
C ASP A 162 -5.35 9.71 -21.33
N THR A 163 -5.64 8.52 -21.80
CA THR A 163 -4.88 7.31 -21.48
C THR A 163 -3.68 7.06 -22.41
N THR A 164 -3.41 7.97 -23.34
CA THR A 164 -2.26 7.85 -24.23
C THR A 164 -0.97 7.97 -23.42
N ASN A 165 -0.19 6.88 -23.38
CA ASN A 165 1.05 6.78 -22.59
C ASN A 165 0.86 7.03 -21.09
N ARG A 166 -0.30 6.68 -20.53
CA ARG A 166 -0.59 6.80 -19.09
C ARG A 166 -1.14 5.51 -18.55
N HIS A 167 -0.59 5.09 -17.42
CA HIS A 167 -0.97 3.86 -16.75
C HIS A 167 -0.71 3.93 -15.23
N ALA A 168 -1.14 2.91 -14.52
CA ALA A 168 -0.85 2.73 -13.10
C ALA A 168 -0.04 1.47 -12.86
N ILE A 169 0.96 1.56 -11.98
CA ILE A 169 1.71 0.41 -11.44
C ILE A 169 1.18 0.12 -10.04
N VAL A 170 0.76 -1.10 -9.80
CA VAL A 170 0.37 -1.57 -8.47
C VAL A 170 1.59 -2.17 -7.75
N CYS A 171 1.95 -1.61 -6.60
CA CYS A 171 3.00 -2.13 -5.71
C CYS A 171 2.34 -2.97 -4.61
N TYR A 172 2.37 -4.29 -4.74
CA TYR A 172 1.75 -5.22 -3.81
C TYR A 172 2.78 -5.87 -2.88
N GLY A 173 2.50 -5.89 -1.57
CA GLY A 173 3.46 -6.49 -0.64
C GLY A 173 3.10 -6.40 0.85
N ASP A 174 4.14 -6.47 1.65
CA ASP A 174 4.10 -6.42 3.12
C ASP A 174 4.63 -5.10 3.70
N SER A 175 5.23 -5.11 4.91
CA SER A 175 5.77 -3.90 5.57
C SER A 175 6.86 -3.20 4.76
N ILE A 176 7.66 -3.94 4.00
CA ILE A 176 8.73 -3.37 3.18
C ILE A 176 8.14 -2.52 2.06
N THR A 177 7.03 -2.96 1.46
CA THR A 177 6.29 -2.21 0.44
C THR A 177 5.34 -1.16 1.04
N ALA A 178 4.81 -1.37 2.26
CA ALA A 178 4.01 -0.36 2.97
C ALA A 178 4.83 0.86 3.37
N GLN A 179 6.15 0.72 3.43
CA GLN A 179 7.08 1.81 3.71
C GLN A 179 7.54 2.52 2.42
N ALA A 180 8.75 3.07 2.41
CA ALA A 180 9.07 4.23 1.59
C ALA A 180 9.41 3.96 0.10
N TRP A 181 9.76 2.72 -0.34
CA TRP A 181 10.20 2.55 -1.73
C TRP A 181 9.15 2.92 -2.79
N PRO A 182 7.82 2.71 -2.60
CA PRO A 182 6.86 3.17 -3.60
C PRO A 182 6.79 4.71 -3.68
N ASP A 183 7.04 5.41 -2.57
CA ASP A 183 7.10 6.87 -2.57
C ASP A 183 8.39 7.39 -3.25
N TYR A 184 9.53 6.70 -3.08
CA TYR A 184 10.75 7.03 -3.83
C TYR A 184 10.57 6.75 -5.33
N LEU A 185 9.82 5.71 -5.71
CA LEU A 185 9.45 5.48 -7.10
C LEU A 185 8.59 6.63 -7.66
N LYS A 186 7.60 7.13 -6.90
CA LYS A 186 6.83 8.34 -7.25
C LYS A 186 7.75 9.54 -7.45
N LYS A 187 8.70 9.75 -6.52
CA LYS A 187 9.68 10.84 -6.63
C LYS A 187 10.53 10.72 -7.90
N ARG A 188 10.96 9.51 -8.23
CA ARG A 188 11.71 9.24 -9.48
C ARG A 188 10.87 9.54 -10.72
N CYS A 189 9.59 9.13 -10.76
CA CYS A 189 8.66 9.51 -11.84
C CYS A 189 8.55 11.03 -12.00
N GLN A 190 8.46 11.78 -10.90
CA GLN A 190 8.43 13.26 -10.95
C GLN A 190 9.71 13.86 -11.53
N GLN A 191 10.89 13.27 -11.25
CA GLN A 191 12.18 13.75 -11.74
C GLN A 191 12.38 13.47 -13.23
N ILE A 192 11.77 12.42 -13.77
CA ILE A 192 11.84 12.07 -15.20
C ILE A 192 11.03 13.08 -16.05
N GLY A 193 10.16 13.87 -15.46
CA GLY A 193 9.31 14.82 -16.16
C GLY A 193 8.04 14.17 -16.67
N ASP A 194 7.74 14.17 -17.95
CA ASP A 194 6.47 13.70 -18.54
C ASP A 194 6.28 12.16 -18.38
N CYS A 195 6.40 11.70 -17.14
CA CYS A 195 6.20 10.31 -16.76
C CYS A 195 4.69 10.01 -16.73
N GLY A 196 4.23 9.17 -17.64
CA GLY A 196 2.83 8.75 -17.72
C GLY A 196 2.38 7.76 -16.64
N THR A 197 3.20 7.54 -15.61
CA THR A 197 3.02 6.46 -14.64
C THR A 197 2.55 6.97 -13.28
N SER A 198 1.48 6.40 -12.75
CA SER A 198 1.11 6.50 -11.35
C SER A 198 1.53 5.25 -10.55
N VAL A 199 1.86 5.44 -9.29
CA VAL A 199 2.30 4.36 -8.39
C VAL A 199 1.27 4.15 -7.29
N ILE A 200 0.64 2.99 -7.27
CA ILE A 200 -0.46 2.63 -6.36
C ILE A 200 0.05 1.60 -5.35
N ARG A 201 0.05 1.96 -4.07
CA ARG A 201 0.50 1.06 -2.99
C ARG A 201 -0.64 0.14 -2.56
N ARG A 202 -0.37 -1.16 -2.50
CA ARG A 202 -1.28 -2.20 -1.99
C ARG A 202 -0.52 -3.11 -1.02
N ALA A 203 -0.13 -2.57 0.13
CA ALA A 203 0.78 -3.27 1.03
C ALA A 203 0.33 -3.17 2.49
N THR A 204 0.54 -4.25 3.24
CA THR A 204 0.13 -4.38 4.64
C THR A 204 1.24 -4.99 5.47
N SER A 205 1.66 -4.27 6.52
CA SER A 205 2.70 -4.74 7.45
C SER A 205 2.36 -6.09 8.07
N GLY A 206 3.33 -7.01 8.09
CA GLY A 206 3.17 -8.34 8.68
C GLY A 206 2.42 -9.36 7.81
N SER A 207 1.88 -8.94 6.67
CA SER A 207 1.10 -9.78 5.77
C SER A 207 1.92 -10.95 5.20
N ARG A 208 1.28 -12.12 5.10
CA ARG A 208 1.85 -13.38 4.59
C ARG A 208 1.13 -13.81 3.32
N ILE A 209 1.82 -14.54 2.46
CA ILE A 209 1.22 -15.13 1.26
C ILE A 209 0.21 -16.21 1.64
N LEU A 210 0.63 -17.14 2.52
CA LEU A 210 -0.04 -18.41 2.72
C LEU A 210 -1.05 -18.39 3.87
N ARG A 211 -0.88 -17.50 4.86
CA ARG A 211 -1.63 -17.57 6.12
C ARG A 211 -2.05 -16.20 6.63
N GLU A 212 -3.11 -16.18 7.43
CA GLU A 212 -3.50 -15.03 8.25
C GLU A 212 -3.51 -15.45 9.73
N TYR A 213 -3.49 -14.48 10.61
CA TYR A 213 -3.69 -14.73 12.03
C TYR A 213 -5.17 -14.63 12.39
N SER A 214 -5.65 -15.59 13.17
CA SER A 214 -7.04 -15.62 13.67
C SER A 214 -7.18 -15.07 15.10
N CYS A 215 -6.08 -14.66 15.73
CA CYS A 215 -6.09 -14.14 17.11
C CYS A 215 -5.99 -12.62 17.13
N ILE A 216 -6.65 -12.01 18.10
CA ILE A 216 -6.72 -10.54 18.26
C ILE A 216 -5.33 -9.86 18.36
N THR A 217 -4.33 -10.56 18.90
CA THR A 217 -2.98 -10.04 19.05
C THR A 217 -2.29 -9.75 17.71
N TYR A 218 -2.57 -10.55 16.68
CA TYR A 218 -1.87 -10.50 15.40
C TYR A 218 -2.79 -10.27 14.20
N GLU A 219 -4.10 -10.06 14.40
CA GLU A 219 -5.01 -9.81 13.26
C GLU A 219 -4.64 -8.56 12.46
N SER A 220 -3.96 -7.58 13.09
CA SER A 220 -3.44 -6.38 12.42
C SER A 220 -2.32 -6.67 11.39
N TYR A 221 -1.73 -7.88 11.40
CA TYR A 221 -0.88 -8.32 10.29
C TYR A 221 -1.66 -8.63 9.01
N GLY A 222 -2.95 -8.37 9.06
CA GLY A 222 -3.82 -8.37 7.90
C GLY A 222 -4.30 -9.76 7.48
N LEU A 223 -5.14 -9.72 6.49
CA LEU A 223 -5.71 -10.90 5.88
C LEU A 223 -4.63 -11.67 5.09
N LYS A 224 -4.87 -12.96 4.87
CA LYS A 224 -4.07 -13.79 3.97
C LYS A 224 -3.89 -13.09 2.62
N GLY A 225 -2.68 -13.11 2.11
CA GLY A 225 -2.33 -12.42 0.88
C GLY A 225 -3.22 -12.77 -0.31
N THR A 226 -3.62 -14.04 -0.45
CA THR A 226 -4.55 -14.44 -1.52
C THR A 226 -5.96 -13.84 -1.38
N ARG A 227 -6.42 -13.50 -0.17
CA ARG A 227 -7.68 -12.76 0.03
C ARG A 227 -7.51 -11.28 -0.31
N ARG A 228 -6.40 -10.69 0.13
CA ARG A 228 -6.09 -9.27 -0.14
C ARG A 228 -5.93 -9.01 -1.64
N PHE A 229 -5.22 -9.89 -2.35
CA PHE A 229 -4.85 -9.71 -3.74
C PHE A 229 -6.06 -9.44 -4.64
N VAL A 230 -7.10 -10.27 -4.54
CA VAL A 230 -8.29 -10.14 -5.37
C VAL A 230 -9.12 -8.89 -5.07
N HIS A 231 -9.00 -8.34 -3.86
CA HIS A 231 -9.68 -7.12 -3.45
C HIS A 231 -8.89 -5.86 -3.79
N GLU A 232 -7.57 -5.90 -3.59
CA GLU A 232 -6.71 -4.71 -3.61
C GLU A 232 -6.06 -4.44 -4.97
N VAL A 233 -5.71 -5.48 -5.73
CA VAL A 233 -4.90 -5.34 -6.95
C VAL A 233 -5.70 -4.82 -8.16
N PRO A 234 -6.97 -5.19 -8.38
CA PRO A 234 -7.76 -4.57 -9.44
C PRO A 234 -7.84 -3.05 -9.25
N THR A 235 -7.29 -2.29 -10.20
CA THR A 235 -7.07 -0.84 -10.07
C THR A 235 -7.32 -0.17 -11.40
N ASP A 236 -8.03 0.97 -11.41
CA ASP A 236 -8.34 1.72 -12.63
C ASP A 236 -7.06 2.09 -13.38
N GLY A 237 -7.00 1.72 -14.66
CA GLY A 237 -5.88 2.05 -15.55
C GLY A 237 -4.56 1.37 -15.22
N ALA A 238 -4.56 0.39 -14.32
CA ALA A 238 -3.37 -0.41 -14.04
C ALA A 238 -3.17 -1.48 -15.14
N ASP A 239 -1.93 -1.68 -15.52
CA ASP A 239 -1.48 -2.70 -16.46
C ASP A 239 -0.26 -3.46 -15.96
N THR A 240 0.26 -3.07 -14.81
CA THR A 240 1.50 -3.62 -14.25
C THR A 240 1.35 -3.81 -12.74
N VAL A 241 1.82 -4.94 -12.24
CA VAL A 241 1.97 -5.20 -10.79
C VAL A 241 3.41 -5.56 -10.45
N ILE A 242 3.93 -4.93 -9.39
CA ILE A 242 5.20 -5.30 -8.75
C ILE A 242 4.87 -5.99 -7.43
N ILE A 243 5.20 -7.26 -7.30
CA ILE A 243 4.91 -8.09 -6.12
C ILE A 243 6.20 -8.28 -5.32
N GLN A 244 6.20 -7.86 -4.04
CA GLN A 244 7.31 -8.09 -3.11
C GLN A 244 6.72 -8.62 -1.79
N GLN A 245 6.63 -9.94 -1.64
CA GLN A 245 6.02 -10.57 -0.48
C GLN A 245 6.57 -12.00 -0.24
N GLY A 246 6.52 -12.48 1.02
CA GLY A 246 6.94 -13.81 1.42
C GLY A 246 7.85 -13.84 2.64
N ILE A 247 8.50 -12.74 2.98
CA ILE A 247 9.43 -12.70 4.10
C ILE A 247 8.75 -13.04 5.43
N ASN A 248 7.50 -12.59 5.64
CA ASN A 248 6.75 -12.86 6.87
C ASN A 248 6.31 -14.31 7.01
N ASP A 249 6.14 -15.04 5.91
CA ASP A 249 5.92 -16.49 5.94
C ASP A 249 7.15 -17.20 6.51
N ILE A 250 8.35 -16.69 6.21
CA ILE A 250 9.64 -17.26 6.65
C ILE A 250 9.97 -16.90 8.10
N ILE A 251 9.78 -15.63 8.51
CA ILE A 251 10.28 -15.12 9.80
C ILE A 251 9.28 -15.21 10.95
N HIS A 252 7.98 -15.33 10.69
CA HIS A 252 6.97 -15.32 11.74
C HIS A 252 6.87 -16.64 12.54
N PRO A 253 6.97 -17.85 11.97
CA PRO A 253 6.92 -19.08 12.75
C PRO A 253 8.11 -19.18 13.72
N VAL A 254 7.84 -19.37 15.00
CA VAL A 254 8.88 -19.41 16.07
C VAL A 254 8.74 -20.61 17.01
N GLY A 255 7.61 -21.32 16.95
CA GLY A 255 7.27 -22.43 17.83
C GLY A 255 6.28 -22.04 18.93
N THR A 256 5.41 -22.97 19.28
CA THR A 256 4.34 -22.76 20.27
C THR A 256 4.86 -22.61 21.71
N ASP A 257 6.05 -23.07 21.97
CA ASP A 257 6.81 -22.88 23.23
C ASP A 257 7.26 -21.42 23.42
N ILE A 258 7.53 -20.71 22.29
CA ILE A 258 7.90 -19.31 22.29
C ILE A 258 6.66 -18.43 22.17
N ASN A 259 5.75 -18.77 21.25
CA ASN A 259 4.53 -18.05 20.99
C ASN A 259 3.42 -18.98 20.49
N PRO A 260 2.32 -19.17 21.25
CA PRO A 260 1.27 -20.14 20.92
C PRO A 260 0.56 -19.86 19.59
N PHE A 261 0.64 -18.64 19.07
CA PHE A 261 0.00 -18.20 17.81
C PHE A 261 0.93 -18.26 16.60
N ARG A 262 2.18 -18.72 16.80
CA ARG A 262 3.23 -18.73 15.76
C ARG A 262 3.93 -20.08 15.68
N PRO A 263 3.17 -21.18 15.45
CA PRO A 263 3.72 -22.52 15.46
C PRO A 263 4.73 -22.73 14.33
N MET A 264 5.73 -23.61 14.57
CA MET A 264 6.71 -23.97 13.53
C MET A 264 6.07 -24.73 12.36
N SER A 265 4.90 -25.35 12.55
CA SER A 265 4.12 -25.92 11.44
C SER A 265 3.64 -24.92 10.40
N ASP A 266 3.70 -23.61 10.70
CA ASP A 266 3.40 -22.55 9.77
C ASP A 266 4.60 -22.18 8.87
N LEU A 267 5.82 -22.66 9.20
CA LEU A 267 6.99 -22.44 8.35
C LEU A 267 6.80 -23.17 7.01
N PRO A 268 6.79 -22.45 5.89
CA PRO A 268 6.58 -23.09 4.60
C PRO A 268 7.85 -23.76 4.08
N THR A 269 7.66 -24.64 3.12
CA THR A 269 8.71 -25.02 2.17
C THR A 269 8.88 -23.94 1.11
N SER A 270 10.01 -23.91 0.39
CA SER A 270 10.20 -23.04 -0.77
C SER A 270 9.14 -23.28 -1.85
N GLN A 271 8.74 -24.54 -2.05
CA GLN A 271 7.71 -24.89 -3.03
C GLN A 271 6.34 -24.31 -2.68
N GLU A 272 5.94 -24.32 -1.41
CA GLU A 272 4.67 -23.68 -0.98
C GLU A 272 4.68 -22.18 -1.22
N LEU A 273 5.80 -21.48 -0.96
CA LEU A 273 5.95 -20.05 -1.27
C LEU A 273 5.86 -19.80 -2.78
N ILE A 274 6.56 -20.58 -3.56
CA ILE A 274 6.54 -20.52 -5.03
C ILE A 274 5.13 -20.74 -5.57
N ASP A 275 4.42 -21.73 -5.06
CA ASP A 275 3.04 -22.01 -5.50
C ASP A 275 2.07 -20.88 -5.10
N GLY A 276 2.27 -20.27 -3.94
CA GLY A 276 1.55 -19.07 -3.54
C GLY A 276 1.83 -17.88 -4.46
N LEU A 277 3.09 -17.69 -4.87
CA LEU A 277 3.46 -16.63 -5.82
C LEU A 277 2.92 -16.91 -7.23
N LYS A 278 2.95 -18.15 -7.71
CA LYS A 278 2.33 -18.53 -8.98
C LYS A 278 0.84 -18.21 -9.01
N TRP A 279 0.14 -18.42 -7.90
CA TRP A 279 -1.26 -18.04 -7.80
C TRP A 279 -1.45 -16.52 -7.99
N TYR A 280 -0.58 -15.66 -7.42
CA TYR A 280 -0.63 -14.20 -7.68
C TYR A 280 -0.38 -13.88 -9.15
N ILE A 281 0.60 -14.53 -9.76
CA ILE A 281 0.93 -14.36 -11.19
C ILE A 281 -0.30 -14.68 -12.04
N ASP A 282 -0.96 -15.80 -11.79
CA ASP A 282 -2.17 -16.20 -12.53
C ASP A 282 -3.31 -15.19 -12.36
N GLN A 283 -3.53 -14.67 -11.13
CA GLN A 283 -4.56 -13.65 -10.90
C GLN A 283 -4.22 -12.32 -11.61
N ALA A 284 -2.97 -11.88 -11.57
CA ALA A 284 -2.54 -10.67 -12.25
C ALA A 284 -2.65 -10.80 -13.78
N ARG A 285 -2.28 -11.97 -14.32
CA ARG A 285 -2.45 -12.28 -15.75
C ARG A 285 -3.92 -12.29 -16.18
N ALA A 286 -4.81 -12.79 -15.33
CA ALA A 286 -6.26 -12.75 -15.57
C ALA A 286 -6.81 -11.31 -15.63
N LEU A 287 -6.16 -10.35 -14.98
CA LEU A 287 -6.45 -8.92 -15.09
C LEU A 287 -5.80 -8.26 -16.31
N GLY A 288 -4.96 -8.98 -17.06
CA GLY A 288 -4.20 -8.45 -18.18
C GLY A 288 -2.93 -7.69 -17.79
N TYR A 289 -2.45 -7.84 -16.55
CA TYR A 289 -1.28 -7.11 -16.06
C TYR A 289 0.03 -7.79 -16.46
N SER A 290 1.04 -6.97 -16.72
CA SER A 290 2.45 -7.36 -16.68
C SER A 290 2.86 -7.60 -15.22
N VAL A 291 3.63 -8.66 -14.97
CA VAL A 291 3.97 -9.11 -13.61
C VAL A 291 5.47 -9.03 -13.38
N TYR A 292 5.86 -8.18 -12.46
CA TYR A 292 7.23 -8.08 -11.96
C TYR A 292 7.28 -8.54 -10.52
N VAL A 293 8.35 -9.24 -10.15
CA VAL A 293 8.50 -9.75 -8.79
C VAL A 293 9.82 -9.28 -8.19
N GLY A 294 9.73 -8.68 -7.02
CA GLY A 294 10.88 -8.26 -6.22
C GLY A 294 11.40 -9.40 -5.35
N THR A 295 12.73 -9.57 -5.30
CA THR A 295 13.37 -10.51 -4.40
C THR A 295 13.22 -10.09 -2.93
N LEU A 296 13.23 -11.06 -2.02
CA LEU A 296 13.20 -10.84 -0.57
C LEU A 296 14.56 -10.35 -0.09
N LEU A 297 14.55 -9.34 0.78
CA LEU A 297 15.74 -8.69 1.30
C LEU A 297 16.54 -9.56 2.29
N PRO A 298 17.82 -9.25 2.56
CA PRO A 298 18.63 -9.91 3.59
C PRO A 298 17.99 -9.85 4.98
N ILE A 299 18.21 -10.88 5.79
CA ILE A 299 17.62 -10.97 7.15
C ILE A 299 18.63 -11.29 8.25
N LYS A 300 19.93 -11.31 7.98
CA LYS A 300 20.95 -11.58 8.98
C LYS A 300 20.97 -10.50 10.06
N GLY A 301 20.81 -10.94 11.29
CA GLY A 301 20.67 -10.05 12.46
C GLY A 301 19.21 -9.89 12.91
N TRP A 302 18.22 -10.20 12.08
CA TRP A 302 16.85 -10.20 12.53
C TRP A 302 16.63 -11.21 13.67
N ARG A 303 15.78 -10.85 14.63
CA ARG A 303 15.56 -11.59 15.89
C ARG A 303 15.19 -13.09 15.73
N THR A 304 14.66 -13.49 14.58
CA THR A 304 14.33 -14.90 14.28
C THR A 304 15.24 -15.49 13.22
N TYR A 305 16.34 -14.81 12.86
CA TYR A 305 17.31 -15.33 11.90
C TYR A 305 17.82 -16.71 12.30
N ALA A 306 17.88 -17.59 11.31
CA ALA A 306 18.54 -18.90 11.42
C ALA A 306 18.97 -19.35 10.02
N PRO A 307 20.02 -20.17 9.87
CA PRO A 307 20.50 -20.62 8.56
C PRO A 307 19.40 -21.23 7.68
N PHE A 308 18.52 -22.07 8.24
CA PHE A 308 17.43 -22.69 7.48
C PHE A 308 16.39 -21.67 6.93
N ARG A 309 16.25 -20.50 7.55
CA ARG A 309 15.38 -19.42 7.06
C ARG A 309 16.06 -18.66 5.93
N GLU A 310 17.36 -18.48 6.03
CA GLU A 310 18.18 -17.91 4.96
C GLU A 310 18.18 -18.82 3.74
N ASP A 311 18.39 -20.11 3.94
CA ASP A 311 18.32 -21.11 2.85
C ASP A 311 16.96 -21.06 2.13
N LEU A 312 15.87 -20.91 2.89
CA LEU A 312 14.52 -20.79 2.33
C LEU A 312 14.34 -19.49 1.55
N ARG A 313 14.84 -18.36 2.06
CA ARG A 313 14.83 -17.05 1.38
C ARG A 313 15.62 -17.12 0.06
N GLU A 314 16.82 -17.70 0.10
CA GLU A 314 17.66 -17.83 -1.09
C GLU A 314 17.00 -18.72 -2.15
N GLN A 315 16.47 -19.88 -1.79
CA GLN A 315 15.75 -20.75 -2.72
C GLN A 315 14.57 -20.04 -3.39
N TYR A 316 13.82 -19.25 -2.64
CA TYR A 316 12.70 -18.46 -3.17
C TYR A 316 13.18 -17.37 -4.10
N ASN A 317 14.24 -16.63 -3.73
CA ASN A 317 14.85 -15.59 -4.56
C ASN A 317 15.47 -16.17 -5.85
N ASP A 318 16.11 -17.32 -5.78
CA ASP A 318 16.70 -17.97 -6.95
C ASP A 318 15.62 -18.40 -7.96
N TRP A 319 14.49 -18.86 -7.47
CA TRP A 319 13.35 -19.13 -8.35
C TRP A 319 12.83 -17.84 -8.99
N ILE A 320 12.69 -16.75 -8.24
CA ILE A 320 12.25 -15.44 -8.78
C ILE A 320 13.21 -14.95 -9.87
N ARG A 321 14.53 -15.13 -9.68
CA ARG A 321 15.55 -14.70 -10.65
C ARG A 321 15.55 -15.52 -11.94
N THR A 322 15.07 -16.75 -11.90
CA THR A 322 15.25 -17.72 -13.01
C THR A 322 13.97 -18.14 -13.70
N THR A 323 12.81 -17.83 -13.13
CA THR A 323 11.51 -18.22 -13.71
C THR A 323 11.18 -17.42 -14.97
N ASP A 324 10.53 -18.08 -15.93
CA ASP A 324 9.98 -17.49 -17.15
C ASP A 324 8.47 -17.13 -17.03
N LEU A 325 7.88 -17.31 -15.84
CA LEU A 325 6.46 -17.02 -15.59
C LEU A 325 6.16 -15.54 -15.38
N ILE A 326 7.18 -14.71 -15.18
CA ILE A 326 7.08 -13.27 -14.92
C ILE A 326 7.69 -12.46 -16.06
N ASP A 327 7.29 -11.20 -16.19
CA ASP A 327 7.87 -10.30 -17.20
C ASP A 327 9.25 -9.77 -16.79
N GLY A 328 9.56 -9.80 -15.50
CA GLY A 328 10.90 -9.50 -15.00
C GLY A 328 11.05 -9.64 -13.50
N CYS A 329 12.28 -9.91 -13.10
CA CYS A 329 12.73 -9.88 -11.71
C CYS A 329 13.27 -8.48 -11.39
N ILE A 330 12.83 -7.89 -10.27
CA ILE A 330 13.46 -6.70 -9.68
C ILE A 330 14.32 -7.18 -8.51
N ASP A 331 15.62 -7.22 -8.68
CA ASP A 331 16.51 -7.78 -7.65
C ASP A 331 16.78 -6.79 -6.52
N PHE A 332 15.77 -6.60 -5.66
CA PHE A 332 15.85 -5.77 -4.47
C PHE A 332 16.90 -6.26 -3.46
N ASP A 333 17.10 -7.59 -3.37
CA ASP A 333 18.17 -8.18 -2.56
C ASP A 333 19.54 -7.66 -3.02
N LEU A 334 19.83 -7.75 -4.31
CA LEU A 334 21.09 -7.25 -4.87
C LEU A 334 21.27 -5.74 -4.65
N ALA A 335 20.19 -4.97 -4.70
CA ALA A 335 20.24 -3.51 -4.55
C ALA A 335 20.64 -3.07 -3.12
N VAL A 336 20.37 -3.89 -2.10
CA VAL A 336 20.57 -3.49 -0.69
C VAL A 336 21.51 -4.39 0.10
N ARG A 337 21.89 -5.56 -0.41
CA ARG A 337 22.75 -6.50 0.32
C ARG A 337 24.23 -6.07 0.31
N SER A 338 24.96 -6.51 1.33
CA SER A 338 26.41 -6.33 1.41
C SER A 338 27.13 -7.16 0.35
N ALA A 339 28.15 -6.57 -0.28
CA ALA A 339 29.00 -7.26 -1.23
C ALA A 339 29.91 -8.33 -0.58
N SER A 340 30.22 -8.19 0.72
CA SER A 340 31.06 -9.14 1.47
C SER A 340 30.25 -10.22 2.19
N ASP A 341 28.97 -9.98 2.43
CA ASP A 341 28.07 -10.92 3.09
C ASP A 341 26.64 -10.75 2.54
N HIS A 342 26.28 -11.57 1.58
CA HIS A 342 24.99 -11.47 0.88
C HIS A 342 23.76 -11.74 1.77
N THR A 343 23.97 -12.25 3.00
CA THR A 343 22.89 -12.50 3.97
C THR A 343 22.53 -11.27 4.79
N ALA A 344 23.36 -10.19 4.71
CA ALA A 344 23.21 -8.96 5.47
C ALA A 344 23.00 -7.74 4.56
N PHE A 345 22.39 -6.69 5.09
CA PHE A 345 22.32 -5.38 4.44
C PHE A 345 23.71 -4.76 4.27
N ALA A 346 23.89 -4.00 3.21
CA ALA A 346 25.04 -3.12 3.06
C ALA A 346 25.03 -2.00 4.13
N GLU A 347 26.22 -1.45 4.43
CA GLU A 347 26.36 -0.38 5.42
C GLU A 347 25.46 0.83 5.06
N GLY A 348 24.69 1.26 6.03
CA GLY A 348 23.77 2.38 5.90
C GLY A 348 22.44 2.07 5.18
N PHE A 349 22.20 0.83 4.75
CA PHE A 349 20.95 0.44 4.10
C PHE A 349 19.96 -0.24 5.05
N ASP A 350 20.39 -0.64 6.25
CA ASP A 350 19.59 -1.21 7.32
C ASP A 350 18.98 -0.09 8.18
N SER A 351 17.72 -0.21 8.58
CA SER A 351 17.09 0.69 9.57
C SER A 351 17.62 0.48 10.99
N GLY A 352 18.33 -0.61 11.24
CA GLY A 352 18.83 -1.06 12.53
C GLY A 352 18.08 -2.24 13.14
N ASP A 353 17.02 -2.70 12.50
CA ASP A 353 16.26 -3.89 12.92
C ASP A 353 16.63 -5.15 12.12
N HIS A 354 17.45 -5.03 11.10
CA HIS A 354 17.93 -6.10 10.24
C HIS A 354 16.83 -6.80 9.40
N LEU A 355 15.75 -6.11 9.12
CA LEU A 355 14.64 -6.56 8.28
C LEU A 355 14.17 -5.46 7.32
N HIS A 356 14.00 -4.25 7.85
CA HIS A 356 13.52 -3.12 7.07
C HIS A 356 14.67 -2.24 6.61
N PRO A 357 14.67 -1.79 5.37
CA PRO A 357 15.65 -0.83 4.87
C PRO A 357 15.60 0.51 5.60
N SER A 358 16.74 1.19 5.65
CA SER A 358 16.79 2.63 5.92
C SER A 358 16.15 3.42 4.78
N LEU A 359 15.96 4.73 4.95
CA LEU A 359 15.48 5.59 3.85
C LEU A 359 16.36 5.49 2.61
N LYS A 360 17.70 5.41 2.79
CA LYS A 360 18.66 5.20 1.71
C LYS A 360 18.49 3.83 1.05
N GLY A 361 18.21 2.79 1.82
CA GLY A 361 17.92 1.45 1.29
C GLY A 361 16.64 1.42 0.48
N TYR A 362 15.59 2.12 0.91
CA TYR A 362 14.35 2.26 0.14
C TYR A 362 14.52 3.05 -1.16
N GLU A 363 15.37 4.08 -1.15
CA GLU A 363 15.72 4.82 -2.38
C GLU A 363 16.45 3.90 -3.36
N ALA A 364 17.42 3.11 -2.90
CA ALA A 364 18.12 2.11 -3.72
C ALA A 364 17.18 1.03 -4.29
N MET A 365 16.16 0.59 -3.53
CA MET A 365 15.13 -0.30 -4.06
C MET A 365 14.34 0.36 -5.20
N ALA A 366 13.93 1.61 -5.03
CA ALA A 366 13.22 2.34 -6.08
C ALA A 366 14.07 2.53 -7.34
N ASP A 367 15.38 2.76 -7.17
CA ASP A 367 16.34 2.91 -8.28
C ASP A 367 16.59 1.59 -9.03
N ALA A 368 16.40 0.44 -8.37
CA ALA A 368 16.50 -0.87 -8.99
C ALA A 368 15.34 -1.22 -9.95
N ILE A 369 14.26 -0.45 -9.94
CA ILE A 369 13.12 -0.66 -10.83
C ILE A 369 13.48 -0.19 -12.23
N PRO A 370 13.29 -1.04 -13.28
CA PRO A 370 13.66 -0.68 -14.65
C PRO A 370 12.92 0.56 -15.17
N ASP A 371 13.62 1.46 -15.87
CA ASP A 371 13.05 2.66 -16.49
C ASP A 371 11.91 2.34 -17.47
N CYS A 372 12.00 1.21 -18.16
CA CYS A 372 10.97 0.81 -19.13
C CYS A 372 9.57 0.58 -18.50
N LEU A 373 9.47 0.51 -17.18
CA LEU A 373 8.19 0.46 -16.46
C LEU A 373 7.59 1.85 -16.22
N LEU A 374 8.33 2.92 -16.50
CA LEU A 374 7.94 4.29 -16.16
C LEU A 374 7.46 5.11 -17.38
N PHE A 375 7.37 4.48 -18.55
CA PHE A 375 7.00 5.14 -19.82
C PHE A 375 5.90 4.40 -20.57
#